data_5ee80613e4365cdc27ffa663d94c74d7
#
_entry.id   5ee80613e4365cdc27ffa663d94c74d7
#
_cell.length_a   1.000
_cell.length_b   1.000
_cell.length_c   1.000
_cell.angle_alpha   90.00
_cell.angle_beta   90.00
_cell.angle_gamma   90.00
#
_symmetry.space_group_name_H-M   'P 1'
#
loop_
_entity.id
_entity.type
_entity.pdbx_description
1 polymer ?
#
loop_
_entity_poly.entity_id
_entity_poly.type
_entity_poly.pdbx_seq_one_letter_code
_entity_poly.pdbx_strand_id
1 'polypeptide(L)'
;MTFKWRSFVVLSMHIAMVSGEYPPRWGGIGSVVFHLAGHLAQRGHDVTIITRTHKQPTPQQPGVSVLQVPWLKAPMAFTRSYGKHALTELRRLHEVKPVDVVHTLLPLVSWTAKEYLWVDEHIAPVVSALNGSWIGEREGMKLAARHNEAATWKNPNDLAILLTGGYYAKYEQAGVEHSSVSVAISDSTRREFEQWYRPPEEWHCETVLYGVDHKVFRPMNHDHEEEQLAYEALRMSYDAADEAALCVRPYTATPLLLAVSG
;
A
#
# COMPACT_ATOMS: atom_id res chain seq x y z
N MET A 1 34.91 2.92 21.52
CA MET A 1 34.60 3.92 20.47
C MET A 1 33.16 4.27 20.57
N THR A 2 32.80 5.41 21.12
CA THR A 2 31.45 5.90 21.26
C THR A 2 31.03 6.54 19.93
N PHE A 3 30.12 5.88 19.22
CA PHE A 3 29.52 6.42 17.99
C PHE A 3 28.66 7.62 18.37
N LYS A 4 29.13 8.82 18.09
CA LYS A 4 28.41 10.07 18.30
C LYS A 4 27.42 10.22 17.13
N TRP A 5 26.16 9.90 17.36
CA TRP A 5 25.08 10.20 16.40
C TRP A 5 25.07 11.71 16.17
N ARG A 6 25.45 12.14 14.96
CA ARG A 6 25.19 13.52 14.55
C ARG A 6 23.67 13.65 14.46
N SER A 7 23.11 14.56 15.23
CA SER A 7 21.72 14.99 15.08
C SER A 7 21.60 15.59 13.69
N PHE A 8 21.09 14.82 12.75
CA PHE A 8 20.61 15.37 11.49
C PHE A 8 19.38 16.22 11.83
N VAL A 9 19.45 17.51 11.52
CA VAL A 9 18.25 18.35 11.51
C VAL A 9 17.38 17.79 10.40
N VAL A 10 16.39 17.01 10.77
CA VAL A 10 15.37 16.56 9.82
C VAL A 10 14.54 17.80 9.50
N LEU A 11 14.73 18.35 8.31
CA LEU A 11 13.88 19.43 7.81
C LEU A 11 12.46 18.89 7.74
N SER A 12 11.52 19.61 8.36
CA SER A 12 10.10 19.32 8.20
C SER A 12 9.73 19.47 6.73
N MET A 13 9.08 18.46 6.15
CA MET A 13 8.60 18.47 4.78
C MET A 13 7.08 18.35 4.77
N HIS A 14 6.44 18.94 3.76
CA HIS A 14 5.05 18.68 3.44
C HIS A 14 4.97 17.52 2.42
N ILE A 15 4.49 16.36 2.87
CA ILE A 15 4.39 15.14 2.07
C ILE A 15 2.95 14.92 1.65
N ALA A 16 2.68 14.91 0.34
CA ALA A 16 1.37 14.55 -0.20
C ALA A 16 1.35 13.05 -0.57
N MET A 17 0.62 12.25 0.19
CA MET A 17 0.44 10.83 -0.08
C MET A 17 -0.81 10.61 -0.93
N VAL A 18 -0.65 10.09 -2.14
CA VAL A 18 -1.74 9.82 -3.09
C VAL A 18 -2.04 8.33 -3.08
N SER A 19 -3.16 7.94 -2.46
CA SER A 19 -3.56 6.54 -2.33
C SER A 19 -5.06 6.35 -2.56
N GLY A 20 -5.40 5.44 -3.46
CA GLY A 20 -6.79 5.02 -3.68
C GLY A 20 -7.38 4.24 -2.50
N GLU A 21 -6.58 3.84 -1.51
CA GLU A 21 -7.04 3.20 -0.27
C GLU A 21 -6.56 3.97 0.95
N TYR A 22 -7.49 4.16 1.87
CA TYR A 22 -7.29 4.70 3.22
C TYR A 22 -8.49 4.30 4.08
N PRO A 23 -8.36 4.08 5.39
CA PRO A 23 -9.50 3.82 6.26
C PRO A 23 -10.62 4.87 6.13
N PRO A 24 -11.88 4.49 6.27
CA PRO A 24 -12.43 3.29 6.92
C PRO A 24 -12.44 2.03 6.05
N ARG A 25 -12.05 2.09 4.79
CA ARG A 25 -11.86 0.90 3.97
C ARG A 25 -10.44 0.37 4.20
N TRP A 26 -10.33 -0.61 5.07
CA TRP A 26 -9.09 -1.30 5.34
C TRP A 26 -8.79 -2.30 4.22
N GLY A 27 -7.65 -2.12 3.58
CA GLY A 27 -6.99 -3.06 2.70
C GLY A 27 -5.52 -3.04 3.04
N GLY A 28 -4.71 -3.88 2.41
CA GLY A 28 -3.26 -3.93 2.66
C GLY A 28 -2.60 -2.57 2.48
N ILE A 29 -2.84 -1.92 1.34
CA ILE A 29 -2.29 -0.59 1.02
C ILE A 29 -2.86 0.49 1.95
N GLY A 30 -4.17 0.44 2.24
CA GLY A 30 -4.81 1.40 3.15
C GLY A 30 -4.21 1.37 4.55
N SER A 31 -3.90 0.18 5.08
CA SER A 31 -3.22 -0.01 6.35
C SER A 31 -1.80 0.58 6.34
N VAL A 32 -1.05 0.31 5.28
CA VAL A 32 0.31 0.86 5.11
C VAL A 32 0.29 2.38 5.09
N VAL A 33 -0.60 2.99 4.30
CA VAL A 33 -0.72 4.45 4.22
C VAL A 33 -1.06 5.05 5.57
N PHE A 34 -2.00 4.44 6.30
CA PHE A 34 -2.40 4.91 7.62
C PHE A 34 -1.22 4.93 8.61
N HIS A 35 -0.51 3.82 8.74
CA HIS A 35 0.62 3.73 9.67
C HIS A 35 1.80 4.58 9.24
N LEU A 36 2.15 4.57 7.95
CA LEU A 36 3.26 5.37 7.43
C LEU A 36 3.02 6.87 7.62
N ALA A 37 1.81 7.35 7.31
CA ALA A 37 1.45 8.76 7.53
C ALA A 37 1.57 9.18 8.98
N GLY A 38 1.08 8.35 9.91
CA GLY A 38 1.20 8.59 11.35
C GLY A 38 2.66 8.65 11.81
N HIS A 39 3.49 7.75 11.33
CA HIS A 39 4.93 7.74 11.68
C HIS A 39 5.70 8.93 11.08
N LEU A 40 5.38 9.34 9.85
CA LEU A 40 5.97 10.54 9.23
C LEU A 40 5.57 11.79 10.02
N ALA A 41 4.30 11.91 10.40
CA ALA A 41 3.81 13.03 11.23
C ALA A 41 4.48 13.06 12.61
N GLN A 42 4.65 11.90 13.27
CA GLN A 42 5.39 11.79 14.53
C GLN A 42 6.87 12.20 14.41
N ARG A 43 7.45 12.12 13.22
CA ARG A 43 8.81 12.59 12.94
C ARG A 43 8.88 14.08 12.59
N GLY A 44 7.75 14.79 12.64
CA GLY A 44 7.68 16.23 12.43
C GLY A 44 7.42 16.66 10.99
N HIS A 45 7.07 15.72 10.10
CA HIS A 45 6.61 16.06 8.75
C HIS A 45 5.13 16.43 8.78
N ASP A 46 4.74 17.32 7.86
CA ASP A 46 3.34 17.60 7.58
C ASP A 46 2.84 16.62 6.52
N VAL A 47 1.80 15.87 6.81
CA VAL A 47 1.32 14.83 5.91
C VAL A 47 -0.10 15.10 5.45
N THR A 48 -0.29 15.17 4.15
CA THR A 48 -1.63 15.29 3.54
C THR A 48 -1.91 14.05 2.69
N ILE A 49 -2.97 13.32 3.03
CA ILE A 49 -3.41 12.16 2.27
C ILE A 49 -4.52 12.57 1.32
N ILE A 50 -4.37 12.24 0.03
CA ILE A 50 -5.42 12.41 -0.97
C ILE A 50 -5.97 11.01 -1.27
N THR A 51 -7.25 10.77 -0.91
CA THR A 51 -7.87 9.44 -1.04
C THR A 51 -9.28 9.50 -1.62
N ARG A 52 -9.88 8.34 -1.86
CA ARG A 52 -11.25 8.23 -2.39
C ARG A 52 -12.29 8.61 -1.34
N THR A 53 -13.35 9.27 -1.78
CA THR A 53 -14.52 9.58 -0.93
C THR A 53 -15.18 8.30 -0.41
N HIS A 54 -15.46 8.28 0.88
CA HIS A 54 -16.21 7.24 1.59
C HIS A 54 -17.47 7.79 2.23
N LYS A 55 -18.44 6.92 2.49
CA LYS A 55 -19.66 7.28 3.25
C LYS A 55 -19.38 7.46 4.75
N GLN A 56 -18.44 6.67 5.28
CA GLN A 56 -18.01 6.72 6.66
C GLN A 56 -16.89 7.75 6.83
N PRO A 57 -16.76 8.39 7.99
CA PRO A 57 -15.67 9.32 8.27
C PRO A 57 -14.32 8.60 8.26
N THR A 58 -13.29 9.30 7.81
CA THR A 58 -11.90 8.81 7.92
C THR A 58 -11.41 8.96 9.35
N PRO A 59 -10.60 8.02 9.86
CA PRO A 59 -9.99 8.16 11.17
C PRO A 59 -9.05 9.36 11.20
N GLN A 60 -9.06 10.08 12.31
CA GLN A 60 -8.20 11.23 12.53
C GLN A 60 -6.87 10.79 13.13
N GLN A 61 -5.78 11.37 12.66
CA GLN A 61 -4.43 11.18 13.21
C GLN A 61 -3.79 12.55 13.46
N PRO A 62 -3.09 12.75 14.59
CA PRO A 62 -2.34 13.99 14.83
C PRO A 62 -1.31 14.25 13.73
N GLY A 63 -1.30 15.46 13.19
CA GLY A 63 -0.36 15.87 12.15
C GLY A 63 -0.64 15.30 10.75
N VAL A 64 -1.77 14.63 10.54
CA VAL A 64 -2.20 14.10 9.25
C VAL A 64 -3.50 14.75 8.80
N SER A 65 -3.50 15.34 7.61
CA SER A 65 -4.68 15.87 6.94
C SER A 65 -5.19 14.88 5.89
N VAL A 66 -6.51 14.76 5.72
CA VAL A 66 -7.10 13.84 4.73
C VAL A 66 -8.04 14.60 3.80
N LEU A 67 -7.71 14.59 2.52
CA LEU A 67 -8.52 15.15 1.45
C LEU A 67 -9.19 14.01 0.66
N GLN A 68 -10.49 14.09 0.48
CA GLN A 68 -11.26 13.08 -0.22
C GLN A 68 -11.70 13.57 -1.59
N VAL A 69 -11.46 12.76 -2.61
CA VAL A 69 -11.81 13.08 -3.99
C VAL A 69 -12.84 12.09 -4.58
N PRO A 70 -13.68 12.54 -5.52
CA PRO A 70 -14.64 11.66 -6.19
C PRO A 70 -13.93 10.59 -7.02
N TRP A 71 -14.65 9.50 -7.26
CA TRP A 71 -14.16 8.38 -8.06
C TRP A 71 -15.31 7.58 -8.68
N LEU A 72 -15.05 6.93 -9.81
CA LEU A 72 -16.02 6.06 -10.48
C LEU A 72 -16.02 4.67 -9.84
N LYS A 73 -17.18 4.22 -9.36
CA LYS A 73 -17.35 2.88 -8.76
C LYS A 73 -17.48 1.79 -9.83
N ALA A 74 -16.40 1.58 -10.58
CA ALA A 74 -16.32 0.52 -11.57
C ALA A 74 -14.97 -0.21 -11.43
N PRO A 75 -14.95 -1.56 -11.53
CA PRO A 75 -13.71 -2.33 -11.44
C PRO A 75 -12.63 -1.78 -12.38
N MET A 76 -11.39 -1.74 -11.92
CA MET A 76 -10.22 -1.18 -12.61
C MET A 76 -10.34 0.32 -12.98
N ALA A 77 -11.45 0.76 -13.59
CA ALA A 77 -11.65 2.14 -13.99
C ALA A 77 -11.60 3.14 -12.81
N PHE A 78 -11.84 2.66 -11.58
CA PHE A 78 -11.75 3.49 -10.40
C PHE A 78 -10.35 4.10 -10.20
N THR A 79 -9.27 3.38 -10.51
CA THR A 79 -7.90 3.85 -10.31
C THR A 79 -7.58 5.04 -11.20
N ARG A 80 -8.05 5.00 -12.46
CA ARG A 80 -7.86 6.11 -13.40
C ARG A 80 -8.76 7.30 -13.07
N SER A 81 -10.03 7.05 -12.72
CA SER A 81 -10.96 8.11 -12.31
C SER A 81 -10.48 8.81 -11.05
N TYR A 82 -10.12 8.05 -10.03
CA TYR A 82 -9.52 8.55 -8.81
C TYR A 82 -8.23 9.35 -9.10
N GLY A 83 -7.31 8.78 -9.88
CA GLY A 83 -6.03 9.41 -10.19
C GLY A 83 -6.16 10.80 -10.81
N LYS A 84 -7.14 11.00 -11.72
CA LYS A 84 -7.43 12.32 -12.30
C LYS A 84 -7.89 13.33 -11.25
N HIS A 85 -8.83 12.95 -10.39
CA HIS A 85 -9.32 13.86 -9.35
C HIS A 85 -8.25 14.11 -8.28
N ALA A 86 -7.45 13.11 -7.95
CA ALA A 86 -6.33 13.26 -7.02
C ALA A 86 -5.28 14.25 -7.57
N LEU A 87 -4.98 14.21 -8.87
CA LEU A 87 -4.08 15.17 -9.49
C LEU A 87 -4.63 16.60 -9.42
N THR A 88 -5.93 16.78 -9.67
CA THR A 88 -6.58 18.09 -9.55
C THR A 88 -6.50 18.63 -8.13
N GLU A 89 -6.76 17.78 -7.15
CA GLU A 89 -6.70 18.17 -5.73
C GLU A 89 -5.27 18.41 -5.26
N LEU A 90 -4.30 17.65 -5.75
CA LEU A 90 -2.86 17.86 -5.48
C LEU A 90 -2.39 19.25 -5.97
N ARG A 91 -2.85 19.69 -7.15
CA ARG A 91 -2.58 21.06 -7.66
C ARG A 91 -3.11 22.12 -6.71
N ARG A 92 -4.38 21.99 -6.32
CA ARG A 92 -5.02 22.93 -5.38
C ARG A 92 -4.31 22.95 -4.03
N LEU A 93 -3.93 21.77 -3.52
CA LEU A 93 -3.17 21.66 -2.29
C LEU A 93 -1.84 22.41 -2.39
N HIS A 94 -1.09 22.20 -3.47
CA HIS A 94 0.22 22.83 -3.68
C HIS A 94 0.12 24.36 -3.80
N GLU A 95 -0.93 24.87 -4.44
CA GLU A 95 -1.20 26.33 -4.54
C GLU A 95 -1.45 26.97 -3.16
N VAL A 96 -2.12 26.26 -2.24
CA VAL A 96 -2.43 26.76 -0.89
C VAL A 96 -1.27 26.51 0.07
N LYS A 97 -0.65 25.35 -0.03
CA LYS A 97 0.44 24.89 0.83
C LYS A 97 1.42 24.10 -0.02
N PRO A 98 2.60 24.66 -0.29
CA PRO A 98 3.59 23.97 -1.12
C PRO A 98 3.89 22.55 -0.62
N VAL A 99 3.92 21.60 -1.54
CA VAL A 99 4.26 20.19 -1.32
C VAL A 99 5.73 20.01 -1.67
N ASP A 100 6.48 19.31 -0.80
CA ASP A 100 7.91 19.03 -0.98
C ASP A 100 8.16 17.66 -1.60
N VAL A 101 7.26 16.68 -1.36
CA VAL A 101 7.33 15.33 -1.91
C VAL A 101 5.93 14.80 -2.20
N VAL A 102 5.76 14.18 -3.36
CA VAL A 102 4.55 13.45 -3.72
C VAL A 102 4.82 11.95 -3.62
N HIS A 103 4.07 11.25 -2.76
CA HIS A 103 4.20 9.81 -2.57
C HIS A 103 2.99 9.08 -3.15
N THR A 104 3.19 8.35 -4.25
CA THR A 104 2.13 7.57 -4.92
C THR A 104 2.19 6.09 -4.52
N LEU A 105 1.02 5.48 -4.33
CA LEU A 105 0.89 4.07 -3.94
C LEU A 105 0.36 3.26 -5.13
N LEU A 106 1.27 2.56 -5.84
CA LEU A 106 0.90 1.67 -6.93
C LEU A 106 0.34 0.34 -6.39
N PRO A 107 -0.60 -0.29 -7.09
CA PRO A 107 -1.16 0.07 -8.41
C PRO A 107 -2.41 0.97 -8.36
N LEU A 108 -2.73 1.57 -7.21
CA LEU A 108 -4.01 2.27 -7.01
C LEU A 108 -4.07 3.69 -7.59
N VAL A 109 -2.95 4.20 -8.12
CA VAL A 109 -2.85 5.50 -8.79
C VAL A 109 -2.54 5.29 -10.25
N SER A 110 -3.48 5.62 -11.14
CA SER A 110 -3.30 5.47 -12.58
C SER A 110 -3.06 6.82 -13.24
N TRP A 111 -1.85 7.35 -13.10
CA TRP A 111 -1.38 8.51 -13.83
C TRP A 111 -0.65 8.10 -15.11
N THR A 112 -0.79 8.92 -16.14
CA THR A 112 -0.03 8.78 -17.40
C THR A 112 1.39 9.33 -17.23
N ALA A 113 2.30 8.97 -18.14
CA ALA A 113 3.64 9.54 -18.22
C ALA A 113 3.63 11.08 -18.17
N LYS A 114 2.75 11.71 -18.95
CA LYS A 114 2.60 13.18 -18.97
C LYS A 114 2.18 13.75 -17.62
N GLU A 115 1.35 13.04 -16.88
CA GLU A 115 0.89 13.47 -15.55
C GLU A 115 1.99 13.31 -14.51
N TYR A 116 2.79 12.24 -14.55
CA TYR A 116 3.97 12.07 -13.69
C TYR A 116 5.00 13.16 -13.93
N LEU A 117 5.39 13.36 -15.19
CA LEU A 117 6.34 14.42 -15.58
C LEU A 117 5.85 15.80 -15.17
N TRP A 118 4.55 16.06 -15.36
CA TRP A 118 3.98 17.34 -14.96
C TRP A 118 4.05 17.55 -13.45
N VAL A 119 3.79 16.52 -12.64
CA VAL A 119 3.88 16.59 -11.18
C VAL A 119 5.31 16.85 -10.72
N ASP A 120 6.27 16.10 -11.28
CA ASP A 120 7.68 16.27 -10.96
C ASP A 120 8.22 17.66 -11.30
N GLU A 121 7.81 18.21 -12.45
CA GLU A 121 8.26 19.53 -12.91
C GLU A 121 7.60 20.70 -12.19
N HIS A 122 6.30 20.59 -11.82
CA HIS A 122 5.52 21.73 -11.35
C HIS A 122 5.08 21.67 -9.89
N ILE A 123 5.19 20.51 -9.26
CA ILE A 123 4.79 20.34 -7.86
C ILE A 123 5.98 19.93 -7.01
N ALA A 124 6.43 18.67 -7.15
CA ALA A 124 7.51 18.12 -6.34
C ALA A 124 7.96 16.76 -6.87
N PRO A 125 9.19 16.31 -6.51
CA PRO A 125 9.66 14.97 -6.82
C PRO A 125 8.67 13.89 -6.41
N VAL A 126 8.51 12.86 -7.27
CA VAL A 126 7.58 11.77 -7.04
C VAL A 126 8.31 10.53 -6.52
N VAL A 127 7.84 10.01 -5.39
CA VAL A 127 8.23 8.71 -4.86
C VAL A 127 7.10 7.72 -5.10
N SER A 128 7.35 6.64 -5.85
CA SER A 128 6.35 5.61 -6.11
C SER A 128 6.59 4.37 -5.27
N ALA A 129 5.66 4.04 -4.36
CA ALA A 129 5.68 2.78 -3.62
C ALA A 129 5.10 1.64 -4.48
N LEU A 130 5.89 0.59 -4.64
CA LEU A 130 5.56 -0.60 -5.41
C LEU A 130 4.99 -1.66 -4.46
N ASN A 131 3.65 -1.68 -4.31
CA ASN A 131 2.98 -2.59 -3.36
C ASN A 131 2.52 -3.89 -4.01
N GLY A 132 2.42 -3.92 -5.31
CA GLY A 132 2.00 -5.02 -6.16
C GLY A 132 1.80 -4.52 -7.59
N SER A 133 1.54 -5.43 -8.51
CA SER A 133 1.35 -5.09 -9.91
C SER A 133 0.11 -5.75 -10.51
N TRP A 134 -0.57 -5.07 -11.44
CA TRP A 134 -1.70 -5.66 -12.17
C TRP A 134 -1.29 -6.84 -13.03
N ILE A 135 -0.02 -6.87 -13.51
CA ILE A 135 0.48 -8.03 -14.25
C ILE A 135 0.67 -9.21 -13.29
N GLY A 136 1.31 -9.00 -12.13
CA GLY A 136 1.51 -10.04 -11.12
C GLY A 136 0.19 -10.61 -10.61
N GLU A 137 -0.78 -9.76 -10.27
CA GLU A 137 -2.12 -10.22 -9.87
C GLU A 137 -2.82 -11.02 -10.96
N ARG A 138 -2.76 -10.55 -12.22
CA ARG A 138 -3.32 -11.26 -13.35
C ARG A 138 -2.68 -12.64 -13.57
N GLU A 139 -1.36 -12.75 -13.47
CA GLU A 139 -0.65 -14.02 -13.62
C GLU A 139 -0.93 -14.96 -12.44
N GLY A 140 -0.99 -14.42 -11.21
CA GLY A 140 -1.42 -15.16 -10.02
C GLY A 140 -2.82 -15.76 -10.17
N MET A 141 -3.79 -14.99 -10.68
CA MET A 141 -5.14 -15.48 -10.96
C MET A 141 -5.17 -16.56 -12.03
N LYS A 142 -4.36 -16.45 -13.08
CA LYS A 142 -4.24 -17.50 -14.11
C LYS A 142 -3.68 -18.78 -13.52
N LEU A 143 -2.68 -18.67 -12.64
CA LEU A 143 -2.08 -19.82 -11.97
C LEU A 143 -3.11 -20.49 -11.05
N ALA A 144 -3.80 -19.73 -10.21
CA ALA A 144 -4.86 -20.26 -9.34
C ALA A 144 -5.97 -20.96 -10.13
N ALA A 145 -6.37 -20.39 -11.27
CA ALA A 145 -7.37 -21.00 -12.16
C ALA A 145 -6.88 -22.34 -12.74
N ARG A 146 -5.58 -22.50 -13.07
CA ARG A 146 -5.01 -23.78 -13.55
C ARG A 146 -5.05 -24.86 -12.49
N HIS A 147 -4.98 -24.48 -11.22
CA HIS A 147 -5.07 -25.41 -10.09
C HIS A 147 -6.49 -25.61 -9.55
N ASN A 148 -7.49 -25.08 -10.24
CA ASN A 148 -8.92 -25.09 -9.82
C ASN A 148 -9.16 -24.46 -8.43
N GLU A 149 -8.27 -23.59 -7.97
CA GLU A 149 -8.34 -22.95 -6.65
C GLU A 149 -9.20 -21.67 -6.65
N ALA A 150 -9.46 -21.09 -7.80
CA ALA A 150 -10.17 -19.83 -7.89
C ALA A 150 -11.36 -19.88 -8.84
N ALA A 151 -12.47 -19.39 -8.34
CA ALA A 151 -13.65 -19.13 -9.16
C ALA A 151 -13.60 -17.67 -9.69
N THR A 152 -12.49 -17.29 -10.35
CA THR A 152 -12.20 -15.92 -10.82
C THR A 152 -13.38 -15.32 -11.62
N TRP A 153 -14.05 -16.11 -12.42
CA TRP A 153 -15.24 -15.65 -13.20
C TRP A 153 -16.45 -15.29 -12.33
N LYS A 154 -16.50 -15.71 -11.06
CA LYS A 154 -17.59 -15.38 -10.13
C LYS A 154 -17.38 -14.05 -9.43
N ASN A 155 -16.16 -13.52 -9.45
CA ASN A 155 -15.81 -12.24 -8.85
C ASN A 155 -15.61 -11.17 -9.95
N PRO A 156 -16.47 -10.14 -10.03
CA PRO A 156 -16.37 -9.11 -11.05
C PRO A 156 -15.05 -8.34 -11.03
N ASN A 157 -14.42 -8.19 -9.86
CA ASN A 157 -13.13 -7.51 -9.76
C ASN A 157 -12.02 -8.37 -10.37
N ASP A 158 -11.96 -9.65 -10.02
CA ASP A 158 -10.95 -10.58 -10.54
C ASP A 158 -11.09 -10.73 -12.06
N LEU A 159 -12.31 -10.83 -12.55
CA LEU A 159 -12.59 -10.87 -13.99
C LEU A 159 -12.11 -9.58 -14.67
N ALA A 160 -12.34 -8.42 -14.07
CA ALA A 160 -11.88 -7.14 -14.61
C ALA A 160 -10.35 -7.07 -14.64
N ILE A 161 -9.66 -7.53 -13.61
CA ILE A 161 -8.19 -7.61 -13.59
C ILE A 161 -7.68 -8.55 -14.68
N LEU A 162 -8.31 -9.72 -14.84
CA LEU A 162 -7.94 -10.70 -15.86
C LEU A 162 -8.02 -10.12 -17.27
N LEU A 163 -9.11 -9.40 -17.56
CA LEU A 163 -9.39 -8.83 -18.87
C LEU A 163 -8.63 -7.54 -19.15
N THR A 164 -8.47 -6.68 -18.14
CA THR A 164 -7.98 -5.30 -18.37
C THR A 164 -6.69 -4.98 -17.63
N GLY A 165 -6.18 -5.86 -16.74
CA GLY A 165 -4.96 -5.63 -15.97
C GLY A 165 -3.76 -5.27 -16.85
N GLY A 166 -3.58 -5.96 -17.98
CA GLY A 166 -2.53 -5.62 -18.93
C GLY A 166 -2.66 -4.23 -19.55
N TYR A 167 -3.87 -3.71 -19.71
CA TYR A 167 -4.09 -2.33 -20.16
C TYR A 167 -3.75 -1.32 -19.06
N TYR A 168 -4.09 -1.62 -17.80
CA TYR A 168 -3.80 -0.73 -16.68
C TYR A 168 -2.32 -0.74 -16.27
N ALA A 169 -1.59 -1.79 -16.59
CA ALA A 169 -0.15 -1.90 -16.37
C ALA A 169 0.66 -0.74 -17.00
N LYS A 170 0.16 -0.10 -18.04
CA LYS A 170 0.80 1.10 -18.62
C LYS A 170 0.91 2.28 -17.66
N TYR A 171 0.03 2.38 -16.67
CA TYR A 171 0.08 3.43 -15.65
C TYR A 171 1.12 3.11 -14.57
N GLU A 172 1.31 1.83 -14.27
CA GLU A 172 2.39 1.37 -13.40
C GLU A 172 3.74 1.55 -14.10
N GLN A 173 3.81 1.21 -15.40
CA GLN A 173 4.97 1.49 -16.24
C GLN A 173 5.34 2.99 -16.18
N ALA A 174 4.34 3.87 -16.32
CA ALA A 174 4.58 5.31 -16.23
C ALA A 174 5.11 5.72 -14.85
N GLY A 175 4.63 5.12 -13.76
CA GLY A 175 5.14 5.35 -12.41
C GLY A 175 6.59 4.88 -12.25
N VAL A 176 6.93 3.72 -12.80
CA VAL A 176 8.30 3.19 -12.77
C VAL A 176 9.27 4.07 -13.58
N GLU A 177 8.85 4.53 -14.76
CA GLU A 177 9.71 5.29 -15.66
C GLU A 177 9.91 6.76 -15.28
N HIS A 178 8.92 7.37 -14.60
CA HIS A 178 8.87 8.81 -14.40
C HIS A 178 8.76 9.24 -12.94
N SER A 179 8.96 8.34 -11.99
CA SER A 179 9.15 8.71 -10.59
C SER A 179 10.62 8.97 -10.32
N SER A 180 10.91 9.97 -9.48
CA SER A 180 12.27 10.29 -9.05
C SER A 180 12.92 9.13 -8.30
N VAL A 181 12.10 8.40 -7.50
CA VAL A 181 12.50 7.20 -6.76
C VAL A 181 11.33 6.21 -6.71
N SER A 182 11.63 4.94 -6.91
CA SER A 182 10.71 3.84 -6.60
C SER A 182 11.09 3.19 -5.27
N VAL A 183 10.10 2.77 -4.49
CA VAL A 183 10.31 2.04 -3.23
C VAL A 183 9.59 0.71 -3.31
N ALA A 184 10.33 -0.37 -3.37
CA ALA A 184 9.78 -1.73 -3.35
C ALA A 184 9.63 -2.23 -1.91
N ILE A 185 8.52 -2.92 -1.62
CA ILE A 185 8.25 -3.48 -0.28
C ILE A 185 9.08 -4.72 0.03
N SER A 186 9.69 -5.32 -0.98
CA SER A 186 10.59 -6.48 -0.86
C SER A 186 11.45 -6.60 -2.10
N ASP A 187 12.55 -7.35 -2.00
CA ASP A 187 13.36 -7.69 -3.17
C ASP A 187 12.61 -8.55 -4.19
N SER A 188 11.63 -9.32 -3.75
CA SER A 188 10.74 -10.06 -4.66
C SER A 188 9.89 -9.11 -5.49
N THR A 189 9.28 -8.10 -4.85
CA THR A 189 8.50 -7.08 -5.55
C THR A 189 9.38 -6.28 -6.50
N ARG A 190 10.60 -5.90 -6.10
CA ARG A 190 11.54 -5.22 -6.97
C ARG A 190 11.83 -6.04 -8.23
N ARG A 191 12.20 -7.34 -8.06
CA ARG A 191 12.47 -8.25 -9.19
C ARG A 191 11.25 -8.44 -10.11
N GLU A 192 10.05 -8.48 -9.53
CA GLU A 192 8.80 -8.53 -10.29
C GLU A 192 8.65 -7.32 -11.21
N PHE A 193 8.90 -6.13 -10.68
CA PHE A 193 8.84 -4.90 -11.49
C PHE A 193 9.95 -4.83 -12.53
N GLU A 194 11.17 -5.26 -12.23
CA GLU A 194 12.27 -5.38 -13.19
C GLU A 194 11.90 -6.33 -14.36
N GLN A 195 11.23 -7.43 -14.04
CA GLN A 195 10.82 -8.43 -15.04
C GLN A 195 9.70 -7.94 -15.95
N TRP A 196 8.64 -7.34 -15.36
CA TRP A 196 7.42 -7.04 -16.09
C TRP A 196 7.40 -5.65 -16.73
N TYR A 197 8.02 -4.66 -16.11
CA TYR A 197 7.96 -3.26 -16.52
C TYR A 197 9.24 -2.76 -17.17
N ARG A 198 10.32 -3.54 -17.14
CA ARG A 198 11.59 -3.21 -17.82
C ARG A 198 11.99 -1.75 -17.59
N PRO A 199 12.27 -1.36 -16.34
CA PRO A 199 12.59 0.01 -16.00
C PRO A 199 13.83 0.50 -16.78
N PRO A 200 13.98 1.84 -16.92
CA PRO A 200 15.17 2.41 -17.57
C PRO A 200 16.45 2.07 -16.79
N GLU A 201 17.61 2.21 -17.44
CA GLU A 201 18.91 1.88 -16.82
C GLU A 201 19.19 2.72 -15.57
N GLU A 202 18.74 3.98 -15.59
CA GLU A 202 18.88 4.92 -14.44
C GLU A 202 17.81 4.75 -13.37
N TRP A 203 17.01 3.71 -13.42
CA TRP A 203 15.94 3.50 -12.47
C TRP A 203 16.45 3.40 -11.04
N HIS A 204 16.09 4.37 -10.23
CA HIS A 204 16.41 4.35 -8.80
C HIS A 204 15.30 3.65 -8.03
N CYS A 205 15.59 2.45 -7.53
CA CYS A 205 14.66 1.67 -6.73
C CYS A 205 15.32 1.18 -5.44
N GLU A 206 14.74 1.58 -4.32
CA GLU A 206 15.16 1.13 -2.99
C GLU A 206 14.22 0.04 -2.46
N THR A 207 14.76 -0.97 -1.78
CA THR A 207 13.94 -1.95 -1.08
C THR A 207 13.78 -1.52 0.38
N VAL A 208 12.54 -1.22 0.78
CA VAL A 208 12.19 -0.87 2.16
C VAL A 208 11.11 -1.83 2.65
N LEU A 209 11.49 -2.72 3.54
CA LEU A 209 10.57 -3.70 4.13
C LEU A 209 9.56 -2.99 5.03
N TYR A 210 8.31 -3.44 4.96
CA TYR A 210 7.32 -2.96 5.90
C TYR A 210 7.66 -3.38 7.33
N GLY A 211 7.50 -2.44 8.24
CA GLY A 211 7.64 -2.69 9.66
C GLY A 211 6.39 -3.36 10.24
N VAL A 212 6.55 -3.92 11.43
CA VAL A 212 5.48 -4.45 12.25
C VAL A 212 5.48 -3.70 13.58
N ASP A 213 4.30 -3.28 14.04
CA ASP A 213 4.18 -2.71 15.39
C ASP A 213 4.38 -3.82 16.43
N HIS A 214 5.58 -3.89 17.01
CA HIS A 214 5.95 -4.90 18.00
C HIS A 214 5.26 -4.72 19.36
N LYS A 215 4.50 -3.64 19.57
CA LYS A 215 3.64 -3.51 20.75
C LYS A 215 2.33 -4.25 20.56
N VAL A 216 1.83 -4.28 19.31
CA VAL A 216 0.61 -4.99 18.93
C VAL A 216 0.95 -6.43 18.55
N PHE A 217 1.96 -6.63 17.69
CA PHE A 217 2.44 -7.93 17.24
C PHE A 217 3.66 -8.35 18.06
N ARG A 218 3.42 -8.98 19.19
CA ARG A 218 4.46 -9.47 20.10
C ARG A 218 4.23 -10.95 20.42
N PRO A 219 5.26 -11.67 20.84
CA PRO A 219 5.06 -13.02 21.37
C PRO A 219 4.02 -13.00 22.48
N MET A 220 3.17 -14.01 22.50
CA MET A 220 2.19 -14.19 23.56
C MET A 220 2.90 -14.26 24.92
N ASN A 221 2.40 -13.51 25.90
CA ASN A 221 2.86 -13.63 27.26
C ASN A 221 2.08 -14.75 27.97
N HIS A 222 2.74 -15.90 28.17
CA HIS A 222 2.14 -17.06 28.82
C HIS A 222 1.75 -16.83 30.30
N ASP A 223 2.24 -15.76 30.91
CA ASP A 223 1.88 -15.41 32.30
C ASP A 223 0.57 -14.60 32.39
N HIS A 224 0.00 -14.19 31.22
CA HIS A 224 -1.27 -13.47 31.15
C HIS A 224 -2.41 -14.42 30.81
N GLU A 225 -3.29 -14.66 31.79
CA GLU A 225 -4.45 -15.56 31.70
C GLU A 225 -5.38 -15.19 30.52
N GLU A 226 -5.62 -13.89 30.29
CA GLU A 226 -6.44 -13.40 29.17
C GLU A 226 -5.82 -13.75 27.79
N GLU A 227 -4.50 -13.68 27.65
CA GLU A 227 -3.80 -14.05 26.40
C GLU A 227 -3.84 -15.57 26.17
N GLN A 228 -3.75 -16.37 27.24
CA GLN A 228 -3.92 -17.81 27.17
C GLN A 228 -5.33 -18.20 26.73
N LEU A 229 -6.35 -17.61 27.33
CA LEU A 229 -7.75 -17.87 26.97
C LEU A 229 -8.05 -17.49 25.52
N ALA A 230 -7.52 -16.32 25.06
CA ALA A 230 -7.65 -15.92 23.66
C ALA A 230 -6.96 -16.90 22.70
N TYR A 231 -5.78 -17.40 23.06
CA TYR A 231 -5.06 -18.40 22.28
C TYR A 231 -5.82 -19.72 22.21
N GLU A 232 -6.34 -20.20 23.34
CA GLU A 232 -7.12 -21.44 23.38
C GLU A 232 -8.41 -21.32 22.57
N ALA A 233 -9.11 -20.17 22.66
CA ALA A 233 -10.29 -19.90 21.86
C ALA A 233 -9.99 -19.89 20.36
N LEU A 234 -8.87 -19.29 19.97
CA LEU A 234 -8.41 -19.28 18.57
C LEU A 234 -8.06 -20.70 18.11
N ARG A 235 -7.34 -21.45 18.93
CA ARG A 235 -6.97 -22.84 18.65
C ARG A 235 -8.21 -23.72 18.49
N MET A 236 -9.18 -23.60 19.38
CA MET A 236 -10.44 -24.33 19.25
C MET A 236 -11.22 -23.97 17.98
N SER A 237 -11.18 -22.71 17.54
CA SER A 237 -11.80 -22.29 16.29
C SER A 237 -11.08 -22.83 15.04
N TYR A 238 -9.77 -23.04 15.13
CA TYR A 238 -8.99 -23.68 14.06
C TYR A 238 -9.20 -25.20 14.02
N ASP A 239 -9.26 -25.84 15.17
CA ASP A 239 -9.50 -27.30 15.27
C ASP A 239 -10.95 -27.65 14.87
N ALA A 240 -11.88 -26.71 15.02
CA ALA A 240 -13.29 -26.87 14.60
C ALA A 240 -13.54 -26.52 13.12
N ALA A 241 -12.62 -25.77 12.50
CA ALA A 241 -12.66 -25.51 11.06
C ALA A 241 -12.02 -26.71 10.36
N ASP A 242 -12.89 -27.58 9.83
CA ASP A 242 -12.65 -28.80 9.08
C ASP A 242 -11.21 -28.94 8.54
N GLU A 243 -10.46 -29.93 9.00
CA GLU A 243 -9.09 -30.24 8.58
C GLU A 243 -8.92 -30.35 7.05
N ALA A 244 -10.01 -30.54 6.33
CA ALA A 244 -10.05 -30.61 4.87
C ALA A 244 -9.95 -29.24 4.19
N ALA A 245 -10.18 -28.10 4.87
CA ALA A 245 -10.16 -26.75 4.29
C ALA A 245 -8.83 -26.03 4.48
N LEU A 246 -7.96 -26.48 5.36
CA LEU A 246 -6.66 -25.88 5.68
C LEU A 246 -5.52 -26.82 5.29
N CYS A 247 -5.17 -26.84 4.01
CA CYS A 247 -3.90 -27.39 3.52
C CYS A 247 -2.72 -26.51 3.91
N VAL A 248 -2.65 -26.06 5.16
CA VAL A 248 -1.46 -25.49 5.76
C VAL A 248 -0.97 -26.49 6.78
N ARG A 249 0.00 -27.33 6.38
CA ARG A 249 0.76 -28.11 7.36
C ARG A 249 1.32 -27.14 8.39
N PRO A 250 1.12 -27.37 9.70
CA PRO A 250 1.75 -26.54 10.70
C PRO A 250 3.26 -26.68 10.52
N TYR A 251 3.92 -25.58 10.20
CA TYR A 251 5.36 -25.51 10.35
C TYR A 251 5.62 -25.60 11.86
N THR A 252 6.06 -26.76 12.28
CA THR A 252 6.53 -26.97 13.66
C THR A 252 7.71 -26.05 13.89
N ALA A 253 7.52 -25.02 14.68
CA ALA A 253 8.50 -24.07 15.23
C ALA A 253 8.38 -22.60 14.81
N THR A 254 7.19 -22.11 14.42
CA THR A 254 7.00 -20.66 14.30
C THR A 254 5.96 -20.22 15.34
N PRO A 255 6.27 -19.27 16.23
CA PRO A 255 5.27 -18.77 17.18
C PRO A 255 4.13 -18.08 16.43
N LEU A 256 2.91 -18.45 16.78
CA LEU A 256 1.70 -17.81 16.28
C LEU A 256 1.70 -16.35 16.75
N LEU A 257 1.67 -15.41 15.81
CA LEU A 257 1.48 -13.98 16.10
C LEU A 257 -0.02 -13.72 16.24
N LEU A 258 -0.48 -13.47 17.45
CA LEU A 258 -1.84 -13.01 17.75
C LEU A 258 -1.93 -11.49 17.58
N ALA A 259 -2.78 -11.05 16.66
CA ALA A 259 -3.22 -9.66 16.60
C ALA A 259 -4.41 -9.49 17.56
N VAL A 260 -4.20 -8.84 18.70
CA VAL A 260 -5.28 -8.43 19.59
C VAL A 260 -5.69 -7.04 19.16
N SER A 261 -6.87 -6.92 18.52
CA SER A 261 -7.51 -5.63 18.27
C SER A 261 -8.26 -5.21 19.55
N GLY A 262 -7.77 -4.17 20.21
CA GLY A 262 -8.52 -3.42 21.21
C GLY A 262 -9.39 -2.36 20.56
#